data_858e42f252683e77d16d8c2a20330e9d
#
_entry.id   858e42f252683e77d16d8c2a20330e9d
#
_cell.length_a   1.000
_cell.length_b   1.000
_cell.length_c   1.000
_cell.angle_alpha   90.00
_cell.angle_beta   90.00
_cell.angle_gamma   90.00
#
_symmetry.space_group_name_H-M   'P 1'
#
loop_
_entity.id
_entity.type
_entity.pdbx_description
1 polymer ?
#
loop_
_entity_poly.entity_id
_entity_poly.type
_entity_poly.pdbx_seq_one_letter_code
_entity_poly.pdbx_strand_id
1 'polypeptide(L)'
;MGAGMTNEEFAVAVNHGRNSKMVAVMVAVYDHPKDFPESYVARVHFIGRGRHWPSPDIFIARAKLEEVRAAIPAGMHRMNRQPTDDPCIVETYL
;
A
#
# COMPACT_ATOMS: atom_id res chain seq x y z
N MET A 1 -9.90 17.65 -0.47
CA MET A 1 -9.91 16.63 -1.50
C MET A 1 -8.84 15.58 -1.18
N GLY A 2 -9.22 14.32 -1.17
CA GLY A 2 -8.28 13.24 -0.89
C GLY A 2 -7.29 13.04 -2.03
N ALA A 3 -6.04 12.73 -1.69
CA ALA A 3 -5.04 12.33 -2.66
C ALA A 3 -5.15 10.82 -2.89
N GLY A 4 -4.88 10.40 -4.12
CA GLY A 4 -4.93 9.01 -4.51
C GLY A 4 -6.32 8.53 -4.91
N MET A 5 -6.53 7.24 -4.82
CA MET A 5 -7.72 6.57 -5.31
C MET A 5 -8.82 6.50 -4.24
N THR A 6 -10.05 6.22 -4.68
CA THR A 6 -11.09 5.80 -3.73
C THR A 6 -10.75 4.40 -3.23
N ASN A 7 -11.41 3.97 -2.14
CA ASN A 7 -11.21 2.61 -1.62
C ASN A 7 -11.55 1.54 -2.65
N GLU A 8 -12.62 1.76 -3.43
CA GLU A 8 -13.02 0.81 -4.48
C GLU A 8 -11.99 0.73 -5.60
N GLU A 9 -11.51 1.88 -6.06
CA GLU A 9 -10.48 1.93 -7.10
C GLU A 9 -9.20 1.24 -6.62
N PHE A 10 -8.82 1.50 -5.38
CA PHE A 10 -7.62 0.89 -4.79
C PHE A 10 -7.77 -0.63 -4.73
N ALA A 11 -8.92 -1.12 -4.23
CA ALA A 11 -9.17 -2.56 -4.14
C ALA A 11 -9.14 -3.23 -5.51
N VAL A 12 -9.74 -2.63 -6.52
CA VAL A 12 -9.73 -3.16 -7.89
C VAL A 12 -8.29 -3.24 -8.42
N ALA A 13 -7.51 -2.17 -8.22
CA ALA A 13 -6.13 -2.13 -8.71
C ALA A 13 -5.26 -3.18 -8.01
N VAL A 14 -5.40 -3.32 -6.69
CA VAL A 14 -4.64 -4.31 -5.92
C VAL A 14 -4.99 -5.72 -6.38
N ASN A 15 -6.28 -6.01 -6.51
CA ASN A 15 -6.73 -7.35 -6.92
C ASN A 15 -6.32 -7.67 -8.35
N HIS A 16 -6.31 -6.68 -9.23
CA HIS A 16 -5.81 -6.86 -10.59
C HIS A 16 -4.32 -7.29 -10.56
N GLY A 17 -3.51 -6.62 -9.75
CA GLY A 17 -2.11 -6.99 -9.58
C GLY A 17 -1.93 -8.38 -8.99
N ARG A 18 -2.74 -8.72 -7.98
CA ARG A 18 -2.68 -10.03 -7.31
C ARG A 18 -3.01 -11.18 -8.26
N ASN A 19 -3.83 -10.93 -9.27
CA ASN A 19 -4.19 -11.93 -10.27
C ASN A 19 -3.13 -12.09 -11.37
N SER A 20 -2.14 -11.22 -11.40
CA SER A 20 -1.05 -11.32 -12.36
C SER A 20 -0.15 -12.49 -12.01
N LYS A 21 0.31 -13.22 -13.02
CA LYS A 21 1.29 -14.30 -12.85
C LYS A 21 2.72 -13.79 -12.94
N MET A 22 2.90 -12.52 -13.29
CA MET A 22 4.22 -11.95 -13.56
C MET A 22 4.83 -11.26 -12.35
N VAL A 23 3.99 -10.78 -11.43
CA VAL A 23 4.44 -10.03 -10.26
C VAL A 23 3.64 -10.45 -9.03
N ALA A 24 4.26 -10.28 -7.87
CA ALA A 24 3.56 -10.33 -6.59
C ALA A 24 3.24 -8.90 -6.17
N VAL A 25 2.21 -8.73 -5.36
CA VAL A 25 1.77 -7.43 -4.88
C VAL A 25 1.91 -7.38 -3.36
N MET A 26 2.50 -6.29 -2.87
CA MET A 26 2.56 -5.97 -1.45
C MET A 26 1.99 -4.57 -1.27
N VAL A 27 1.25 -4.35 -0.20
CA VAL A 27 0.80 -3.00 0.16
C VAL A 27 1.59 -2.56 1.39
N ALA A 28 2.31 -1.45 1.28
CA ALA A 28 3.03 -0.88 2.41
C ALA A 28 2.26 0.32 2.93
N VAL A 29 2.11 0.40 4.25
CA VAL A 29 1.42 1.51 4.92
C VAL A 29 2.47 2.41 5.57
N TYR A 30 2.44 3.69 5.22
CA TYR A 30 3.40 4.69 5.67
C TYR A 30 2.73 5.68 6.61
N ASP A 31 3.47 6.08 7.63
CA ASP A 31 3.06 7.10 8.60
C ASP A 31 3.67 8.44 8.18
N HIS A 32 2.84 9.34 7.64
CA HIS A 32 3.25 10.71 7.29
C HIS A 32 4.54 10.76 6.44
N PRO A 33 4.55 10.09 5.29
CA PRO A 33 5.72 10.13 4.40
C PRO A 33 5.95 11.53 3.84
N LYS A 34 7.14 11.79 3.32
CA LYS A 34 7.52 13.12 2.85
C LYS A 34 6.62 13.67 1.76
N ASP A 35 6.09 12.82 0.89
CA ASP A 35 5.20 13.24 -0.19
C ASP A 35 3.76 13.50 0.30
N PHE A 36 3.40 12.99 1.48
CA PHE A 36 2.09 13.23 2.11
C PHE A 36 2.26 13.42 3.60
N PRO A 37 2.84 14.58 4.03
CA PRO A 37 3.25 14.77 5.43
C PRO A 37 2.09 14.87 6.42
N GLU A 38 0.85 14.97 5.96
CA GLU A 38 -0.32 15.07 6.83
C GLU A 38 -1.18 13.81 6.79
N SER A 39 -0.70 12.74 6.17
CA SER A 39 -1.53 11.57 5.91
C SER A 39 -0.80 10.26 6.25
N TYR A 40 -1.61 9.23 6.50
CA TYR A 40 -1.16 7.84 6.34
C TYR A 40 -1.38 7.47 4.88
N VAL A 41 -0.45 6.70 4.31
CA VAL A 41 -0.50 6.31 2.90
C VAL A 41 -0.37 4.80 2.78
N ALA A 42 -1.24 4.18 2.01
CA ALA A 42 -1.06 2.78 1.57
C ALA A 42 -0.67 2.82 0.11
N ARG A 43 0.47 2.24 -0.22
CA ARG A 43 1.00 2.23 -1.58
C ARG A 43 1.30 0.79 -2.00
N VAL A 44 0.89 0.46 -3.21
CA VAL A 44 1.19 -0.85 -3.79
C VAL A 44 2.66 -0.91 -4.21
N HIS A 45 3.30 -2.02 -3.85
CA HIS A 45 4.63 -2.36 -4.33
C HIS A 45 4.50 -3.61 -5.20
N PHE A 46 5.18 -3.61 -6.32
CA PHE A 46 5.26 -4.77 -7.20
C PHE A 46 6.59 -5.48 -6.99
N ILE A 47 6.51 -6.80 -6.87
CA ILE A 47 7.68 -7.64 -6.69
C ILE A 47 7.72 -8.60 -7.87
N GLY A 48 8.64 -8.36 -8.80
CA GLY A 48 8.87 -9.23 -9.93
C GLY A 48 10.17 -9.99 -9.77
N ARG A 49 10.54 -10.72 -10.79
CA ARG A 49 11.78 -11.49 -10.78
C ARG A 49 12.99 -10.55 -10.74
N GLY A 50 13.69 -10.53 -9.61
CA GLY A 50 14.86 -9.69 -9.41
C GLY A 50 14.57 -8.19 -9.32
N ARG A 51 13.30 -7.80 -9.15
CA ARG A 51 12.89 -6.39 -9.11
C ARG A 51 11.84 -6.16 -8.03
N HIS A 52 11.92 -5.00 -7.42
CA HIS A 52 10.95 -4.54 -6.44
C HIS A 52 10.80 -3.03 -6.62
N TRP A 53 9.58 -2.57 -6.87
CA TRP A 53 9.35 -1.13 -7.05
C TRP A 53 8.00 -0.70 -6.52
N PRO A 54 7.94 0.51 -5.91
CA PRO A 54 6.67 1.09 -5.51
C PRO A 54 5.92 1.62 -6.72
N SER A 55 4.60 1.49 -6.70
CA SER A 55 3.79 2.09 -7.76
C SER A 55 3.68 3.60 -7.52
N PRO A 56 3.92 4.43 -8.51
CA PRO A 56 3.70 5.88 -8.36
C PRO A 56 2.22 6.25 -8.37
N ASP A 57 1.35 5.40 -8.91
CA ASP A 57 -0.04 5.72 -9.16
C ASP A 57 -1.05 4.98 -8.29
N ILE A 58 -0.70 3.81 -7.78
CA ILE A 58 -1.65 2.99 -7.02
C ILE A 58 -1.39 3.18 -5.53
N PHE A 59 -2.09 4.17 -4.97
CA PHE A 59 -1.98 4.48 -3.55
C PHE A 59 -3.26 5.17 -3.06
N ILE A 60 -3.42 5.18 -1.74
CA ILE A 60 -4.44 6.01 -1.06
C ILE A 60 -3.76 6.79 0.05
N ALA A 61 -4.30 7.96 0.34
CA ALA A 61 -3.87 8.79 1.47
C ALA A 61 -5.10 9.13 2.32
N ARG A 62 -4.99 8.93 3.62
CA ARG A 62 -6.09 9.18 4.56
C ARG A 62 -5.53 9.83 5.83
N ALA A 63 -6.37 10.57 6.54
CA ALA A 63 -5.97 11.26 7.75
C ALA A 63 -5.69 10.30 8.91
N LYS A 64 -6.36 9.15 8.93
CA LYS A 64 -6.27 8.20 10.05
C LYS A 64 -5.85 6.83 9.58
N LEU A 65 -5.09 6.13 10.43
CA LEU A 65 -4.61 4.79 10.14
C LEU A 65 -5.75 3.79 9.92
N GLU A 66 -6.80 3.86 10.72
CA GLU A 66 -7.94 2.95 10.56
C GLU A 66 -8.67 3.16 9.23
N GLU A 67 -8.64 4.36 8.68
CA GLU A 67 -9.23 4.63 7.37
C GLU A 67 -8.42 3.95 6.26
N VAL A 68 -7.10 3.96 6.39
CA VAL A 68 -6.21 3.25 5.45
C VAL A 68 -6.43 1.75 5.57
N ARG A 69 -6.50 1.24 6.80
CA ARG A 69 -6.72 -0.20 7.04
C ARG A 69 -8.04 -0.66 6.45
N ALA A 70 -9.08 0.17 6.53
CA ALA A 70 -10.40 -0.15 5.97
C ALA A 70 -10.39 -0.26 4.45
N ALA A 71 -9.42 0.35 3.78
CA ALA A 71 -9.30 0.32 2.33
C ALA A 71 -8.52 -0.89 1.81
N ILE A 72 -7.82 -1.61 2.67
CA ILE A 72 -7.05 -2.78 2.27
C ILE A 72 -8.03 -3.90 1.88
N PRO A 73 -7.88 -4.51 0.70
CA PRO A 73 -8.79 -5.58 0.28
C PRO A 73 -8.76 -6.78 1.24
N ALA A 74 -9.91 -7.41 1.40
CA ALA A 74 -10.01 -8.64 2.17
C ALA A 74 -9.12 -9.73 1.56
N GLY A 75 -8.61 -10.61 2.41
CA GLY A 75 -7.76 -11.72 1.96
C GLY A 75 -6.27 -11.41 1.98
N MET A 76 -5.88 -10.18 2.22
CA MET A 76 -4.48 -9.86 2.40
C MET A 76 -4.07 -10.05 3.85
N HIS A 77 -2.84 -10.53 4.05
CA HIS A 77 -2.30 -10.83 5.35
C HIS A 77 -1.43 -9.68 5.86
N ARG A 78 -1.76 -9.15 7.04
CA ARG A 78 -0.98 -8.07 7.65
C ARG A 78 0.30 -8.60 8.27
N MET A 79 1.40 -7.92 7.99
CA MET A 79 2.70 -8.20 8.58
C MET A 79 3.19 -6.99 9.35
N ASN A 80 3.72 -7.21 10.53
CA ASN A 80 4.28 -6.15 11.34
C ASN A 80 5.55 -5.60 10.71
N ARG A 81 5.86 -4.33 11.03
CA ARG A 81 7.08 -3.68 10.60
C ARG A 81 8.31 -4.48 11.01
N GLN A 82 9.26 -4.59 10.09
CA GLN A 82 10.56 -5.23 10.35
C GLN A 82 11.62 -4.15 10.63
N PRO A 83 12.67 -4.46 11.41
CA PRO A 83 13.73 -3.47 11.70
C PRO A 83 14.43 -2.92 10.46
N THR A 84 14.42 -3.67 9.35
CA THR A 84 15.06 -3.24 8.10
C THR A 84 14.13 -2.42 7.20
N ASP A 85 12.86 -2.28 7.56
CA ASP A 85 11.92 -1.48 6.81
C ASP A 85 12.23 0.01 6.97
N ASP A 86 11.79 0.81 5.97
CA ASP A 86 11.83 2.26 6.06
C ASP A 86 11.17 2.70 7.39
N PRO A 87 11.76 3.63 8.14
CA PRO A 87 11.18 4.09 9.41
C PRO A 87 9.75 4.60 9.31
N CYS A 88 9.31 5.07 8.15
CA CYS A 88 7.94 5.53 7.94
C CYS A 88 6.94 4.38 7.78
N ILE A 89 7.39 3.17 7.52
CA ILE A 89 6.49 2.03 7.34
C ILE A 89 5.93 1.59 8.68
N VAL A 90 4.60 1.50 8.74
CA VAL A 90 3.86 1.04 9.92
C VAL A 90 3.66 -0.47 9.85
N GLU A 91 3.25 -0.95 8.68
CA GLU A 91 2.91 -2.35 8.45
C GLU A 91 2.83 -2.61 6.95
N THR A 92 2.83 -3.88 6.56
CA THR A 92 2.70 -4.29 5.17
C THR A 92 1.62 -5.38 5.07
N TYR A 93 1.11 -5.55 3.84
CA TYR A 93 0.09 -6.56 3.55
C TYR A 93 0.51 -7.37 2.32
N LEU A 94 0.34 -8.67 2.42
CA LEU A 94 0.62 -9.60 1.31
C LEU A 94 -0.59 -10.43 0.94
#